data_1e4a1239fcd221d31582cc07b49e7cea
#
_entry.id   1e4a1239fcd221d31582cc07b49e7cea
#
_cell.length_a   1.000
_cell.length_b   1.000
_cell.length_c   1.000
_cell.angle_alpha   90.00
_cell.angle_beta   90.00
_cell.angle_gamma   90.00
#
_symmetry.space_group_name_H-M   'P 1'
#
loop_
_entity.id
_entity.type
_entity.pdbx_description
1 polymer ?
#
loop_
_entity_poly.entity_id
_entity_poly.type
_entity_poly.pdbx_seq_one_letter_code
_entity_poly.pdbx_strand_id
1 'polypeptide(L)'
;MIRLIRNIFFLFITFSITAFSQKIEKIEIGNNKVFGDEELKKWAGLNEGQNYFQGILDSSFSRISSTLSYNGYFNFSFEDSQIIFSSDSQQVDLVLNVDEGQPTIINNLFFTSSDSMDIGNYISSFDYLKGEIFNRYEVESIIVDLLTDLENKGFPFASIKIESIHLYDDSSSEYHLADLYLKLKEGRRSSIDKIEVSGNNSTKDYVIVRELRIDPGEEYSQQKVENLPKRLNKLRYFDPVPIPQFYFDSENKGVLQINVKERNTNNFDGIIGYVPPAKDNESGYVTGLVNVTLRNIFGTGRAAAVKWQKLTRESQELNLKYLEPWLFGYPFNLNGELFQRIQDTTYVQRRIGGALEFLATEDISASAFISTEEVIPTERQVSVFTVYNSSTLTTGLSLKIDLRDDPLAPTGGFLFETAYSFSRKKISGPVEYITPGLETNPNLQRITAGFSAFYELFFRNVVAIGVYGNELRGPFFEQSDLWRFGGTRTVRGYREEQFLASRIAWSNLEYRLMLTQRSYAFIFFDAGYYLREADIERGISKNEDFIFGYGVGITVETAIGLLGVSFALAQGDSFSEGKIHFGIINEF
;
A
#
# COMPACT_ATOMS: atom_id res chain seq x y z
N MET A 1 -34.19 -28.65 54.93
CA MET A 1 -33.87 -28.80 53.49
C MET A 1 -32.56 -28.07 53.11
N ILE A 2 -31.62 -27.91 54.06
CA ILE A 2 -30.31 -27.22 53.87
C ILE A 2 -29.13 -28.11 54.36
N ARG A 3 -29.37 -29.36 54.66
CA ARG A 3 -28.33 -30.31 55.15
C ARG A 3 -28.02 -31.47 54.21
N LEU A 4 -28.59 -31.49 53.00
CA LEU A 4 -28.39 -32.56 52.01
C LEU A 4 -27.55 -32.16 50.79
N ILE A 5 -27.08 -30.92 50.68
CA ILE A 5 -26.28 -30.41 49.53
C ILE A 5 -24.79 -30.36 49.88
N ARG A 6 -24.37 -30.69 51.10
CA ARG A 6 -22.97 -30.56 51.54
C ARG A 6 -22.14 -31.82 51.40
N ASN A 7 -22.71 -32.97 50.97
CA ASN A 7 -21.99 -34.25 50.91
C ASN A 7 -21.85 -34.88 49.52
N ILE A 8 -22.12 -34.10 48.43
CA ILE A 8 -21.86 -34.57 47.06
C ILE A 8 -20.63 -33.87 46.45
N PHE A 9 -19.91 -33.06 47.22
CA PHE A 9 -18.75 -32.30 46.71
C PHE A 9 -17.40 -32.96 47.04
N PHE A 10 -17.39 -34.21 47.40
CA PHE A 10 -16.16 -34.97 47.70
C PHE A 10 -16.26 -36.36 47.09
N LEU A 11 -16.03 -36.52 45.79
CA LEU A 11 -15.43 -37.68 45.12
C LEU A 11 -15.34 -37.48 43.59
N PHE A 12 -14.81 -36.34 43.15
CA PHE A 12 -14.08 -36.32 41.91
C PHE A 12 -12.59 -36.29 42.26
N ILE A 13 -12.11 -37.42 42.72
CA ILE A 13 -10.70 -37.77 42.54
C ILE A 13 -10.54 -37.92 41.05
N THR A 14 -10.11 -36.85 40.41
CA THR A 14 -9.51 -36.89 39.09
C THR A 14 -8.32 -37.84 39.20
N PHE A 15 -8.51 -39.07 38.80
CA PHE A 15 -7.43 -39.90 38.29
C PHE A 15 -6.92 -39.14 37.07
N SER A 16 -6.03 -38.19 37.28
CA SER A 16 -5.12 -37.72 36.24
C SER A 16 -4.29 -38.95 35.90
N ILE A 17 -4.77 -39.72 34.92
CA ILE A 17 -3.89 -40.58 34.16
C ILE A 17 -2.94 -39.59 33.53
N THR A 18 -1.80 -39.35 34.14
CA THR A 18 -0.64 -38.84 33.46
C THR A 18 -0.32 -39.90 32.41
N ALA A 19 -0.92 -39.78 31.24
CA ALA A 19 -0.42 -40.43 30.08
C ALA A 19 1.01 -39.87 29.93
N PHE A 20 1.99 -40.60 30.37
CA PHE A 20 3.39 -40.34 30.09
C PHE A 20 3.50 -40.42 28.59
N SER A 21 3.44 -39.25 27.93
CA SER A 21 3.68 -39.13 26.49
C SER A 21 5.15 -39.47 26.30
N GLN A 22 5.41 -40.62 25.70
CA GLN A 22 6.75 -41.01 25.28
C GLN A 22 7.33 -39.93 24.39
N LYS A 23 8.60 -39.60 24.60
CA LYS A 23 9.28 -38.58 23.78
C LYS A 23 10.32 -39.23 22.90
N ILE A 24 10.47 -38.69 21.72
CA ILE A 24 11.54 -39.06 20.81
C ILE A 24 12.84 -38.50 21.35
N GLU A 25 13.79 -39.34 21.71
CA GLU A 25 15.10 -38.94 22.21
C GLU A 25 16.06 -38.70 21.04
N LYS A 26 16.11 -39.64 20.09
CA LYS A 26 17.03 -39.62 18.97
C LYS A 26 16.34 -40.01 17.69
N ILE A 27 16.78 -39.39 16.58
CA ILE A 27 16.34 -39.73 15.24
C ILE A 27 17.58 -40.01 14.40
N GLU A 28 17.73 -41.23 13.97
CA GLU A 28 18.79 -41.67 13.07
C GLU A 28 18.23 -41.89 11.67
N ILE A 29 18.90 -41.34 10.65
CA ILE A 29 18.62 -41.62 9.25
C ILE A 29 19.74 -42.47 8.70
N GLY A 30 19.40 -43.50 7.96
CA GLY A 30 20.35 -44.41 7.34
C GLY A 30 19.98 -44.79 5.92
N ASN A 31 20.92 -45.33 5.18
CA ASN A 31 20.83 -45.78 3.80
C ASN A 31 20.66 -44.66 2.73
N ASN A 32 20.46 -43.39 3.18
CA ASN A 32 20.34 -42.26 2.26
C ASN A 32 21.65 -41.98 1.51
N LYS A 33 21.54 -41.68 0.23
CA LYS A 33 22.68 -41.44 -0.68
C LYS A 33 22.66 -40.07 -1.32
N VAL A 34 21.48 -39.48 -1.48
CA VAL A 34 21.24 -38.26 -2.24
C VAL A 34 20.88 -37.10 -1.32
N PHE A 35 19.93 -37.29 -0.42
CA PHE A 35 19.43 -36.24 0.48
C PHE A 35 20.07 -36.36 1.85
N GLY A 36 20.37 -35.21 2.48
CA GLY A 36 20.99 -35.20 3.80
C GLY A 36 20.02 -35.57 4.93
N ASP A 37 20.57 -36.08 6.05
CA ASP A 37 19.81 -36.53 7.23
C ASP A 37 18.86 -35.44 7.76
N GLU A 38 19.32 -34.20 7.86
CA GLU A 38 18.51 -33.09 8.36
C GLU A 38 17.37 -32.72 7.42
N GLU A 39 17.56 -32.90 6.13
CA GLU A 39 16.54 -32.69 5.12
C GLU A 39 15.46 -33.77 5.20
N LEU A 40 15.85 -35.02 5.30
CA LEU A 40 14.96 -36.16 5.46
C LEU A 40 14.18 -36.08 6.80
N LYS A 41 14.82 -35.68 7.91
CA LYS A 41 14.15 -35.40 9.17
C LYS A 41 13.08 -34.32 9.03
N LYS A 42 13.42 -33.24 8.32
CA LYS A 42 12.47 -32.14 8.05
C LYS A 42 11.29 -32.62 7.21
N TRP A 43 11.51 -33.42 6.18
CA TRP A 43 10.44 -34.01 5.36
C TRP A 43 9.58 -34.98 6.16
N ALA A 44 10.20 -35.80 7.00
CA ALA A 44 9.50 -36.68 7.93
C ALA A 44 8.60 -35.91 8.91
N GLY A 45 8.90 -34.62 9.15
CA GLY A 45 8.23 -33.83 10.19
C GLY A 45 8.55 -34.33 11.60
N LEU A 46 9.78 -34.80 11.79
CA LEU A 46 10.28 -35.34 13.04
C LEU A 46 11.26 -34.38 13.71
N ASN A 47 11.10 -34.22 15.04
CA ASN A 47 12.05 -33.45 15.86
C ASN A 47 12.35 -34.18 17.15
N GLU A 48 13.57 -34.13 17.61
CA GLU A 48 13.95 -34.64 18.93
C GLU A 48 13.18 -33.87 20.03
N GLY A 49 12.72 -34.59 21.06
CA GLY A 49 11.89 -34.05 22.14
C GLY A 49 10.39 -33.96 21.86
N GLN A 50 9.93 -34.22 20.61
CA GLN A 50 8.50 -34.32 20.32
C GLN A 50 7.86 -35.57 20.92
N ASN A 51 6.54 -35.53 21.08
CA ASN A 51 5.80 -36.68 21.60
C ASN A 51 5.71 -37.78 20.55
N TYR A 52 6.02 -39.01 20.98
CA TYR A 52 5.80 -40.19 20.18
C TYR A 52 4.31 -40.56 20.17
N PHE A 53 3.82 -41.04 19.05
CA PHE A 53 2.51 -41.65 18.89
C PHE A 53 2.58 -42.85 17.94
N GLN A 54 1.69 -43.82 18.17
CA GLN A 54 1.61 -45.01 17.33
C GLN A 54 1.27 -44.61 15.89
N GLY A 55 2.06 -45.07 14.89
CA GLY A 55 1.93 -44.68 13.47
C GLY A 55 2.74 -43.46 13.05
N ILE A 56 3.63 -42.95 13.91
CA ILE A 56 4.50 -41.82 13.58
C ILE A 56 5.42 -42.14 12.38
N LEU A 57 5.96 -43.37 12.30
CA LEU A 57 6.77 -43.83 11.19
C LEU A 57 5.97 -43.85 9.89
N ASP A 58 4.75 -44.41 9.90
CA ASP A 58 3.89 -44.46 8.70
C ASP A 58 3.58 -43.06 8.18
N SER A 59 3.30 -42.15 9.12
CA SER A 59 3.07 -40.74 8.76
C SER A 59 4.32 -40.05 8.18
N SER A 60 5.49 -40.39 8.72
CA SER A 60 6.77 -39.87 8.24
C SER A 60 7.14 -40.45 6.89
N PHE A 61 6.97 -41.75 6.72
CA PHE A 61 7.18 -42.40 5.41
C PHE A 61 6.25 -41.84 4.35
N SER A 62 4.99 -41.63 4.67
CA SER A 62 4.05 -41.00 3.71
C SER A 62 4.52 -39.62 3.26
N ARG A 63 5.06 -38.79 4.17
CA ARG A 63 5.58 -37.46 3.86
C ARG A 63 6.87 -37.53 3.06
N ILE A 64 7.83 -38.38 3.47
CA ILE A 64 9.09 -38.61 2.73
C ILE A 64 8.77 -39.13 1.32
N SER A 65 7.90 -40.14 1.20
CA SER A 65 7.47 -40.72 -0.08
C SER A 65 6.90 -39.67 -1.03
N SER A 66 6.01 -38.82 -0.49
CA SER A 66 5.43 -37.74 -1.30
C SER A 66 6.51 -36.79 -1.79
N THR A 67 7.45 -36.40 -0.94
CA THR A 67 8.52 -35.46 -1.30
C THR A 67 9.53 -36.09 -2.27
N LEU A 68 9.90 -37.37 -2.05
CA LEU A 68 10.75 -38.10 -2.98
C LEU A 68 10.11 -38.19 -4.37
N SER A 69 8.83 -38.57 -4.44
CA SER A 69 8.09 -38.62 -5.70
C SER A 69 7.99 -37.25 -6.40
N TYR A 70 7.84 -36.16 -5.62
CA TYR A 70 7.87 -34.80 -6.17
C TYR A 70 9.19 -34.45 -6.83
N ASN A 71 10.31 -35.00 -6.31
CA ASN A 71 11.66 -34.78 -6.79
C ASN A 71 12.14 -35.88 -7.78
N GLY A 72 11.23 -36.72 -8.27
CA GLY A 72 11.54 -37.70 -9.29
C GLY A 72 12.10 -39.03 -8.81
N TYR A 73 12.05 -39.30 -7.52
CA TYR A 73 12.45 -40.60 -6.95
C TYR A 73 11.18 -41.42 -6.69
N PHE A 74 10.91 -42.42 -7.53
CA PHE A 74 9.70 -43.23 -7.44
C PHE A 74 9.96 -44.63 -6.86
N ASN A 75 11.22 -45.12 -6.93
CA ASN A 75 11.64 -46.46 -6.51
C ASN A 75 12.35 -46.43 -5.14
N PHE A 76 11.85 -45.66 -4.22
CA PHE A 76 12.35 -45.59 -2.85
C PHE A 76 11.87 -46.76 -2.00
N SER A 77 12.64 -47.11 -0.94
CA SER A 77 12.23 -48.05 0.08
C SER A 77 12.58 -47.59 1.50
N PHE A 78 11.89 -48.17 2.49
CA PHE A 78 12.08 -47.90 3.92
C PHE A 78 12.38 -49.15 4.70
N GLU A 79 13.07 -50.09 4.12
CA GLU A 79 13.41 -51.41 4.73
C GLU A 79 14.23 -51.20 6.01
N ASP A 80 14.08 -52.12 6.99
CA ASP A 80 14.85 -52.17 8.24
C ASP A 80 14.69 -50.95 9.16
N SER A 81 13.66 -50.11 8.97
CA SER A 81 13.37 -48.99 9.86
C SER A 81 12.77 -49.50 11.17
N GLN A 82 13.18 -48.95 12.33
CA GLN A 82 12.88 -49.49 13.64
C GLN A 82 12.48 -48.41 14.65
N ILE A 83 11.69 -48.82 15.64
CA ILE A 83 11.35 -48.05 16.83
C ILE A 83 11.99 -48.76 18.03
N ILE A 84 12.89 -48.08 18.72
CA ILE A 84 13.62 -48.63 19.85
C ILE A 84 13.15 -47.93 21.11
N PHE A 85 12.56 -48.68 22.04
CA PHE A 85 12.09 -48.13 23.31
C PHE A 85 13.20 -48.22 24.36
N SER A 86 13.37 -47.16 25.17
CA SER A 86 14.25 -47.18 26.34
C SER A 86 13.76 -48.17 27.38
N SER A 87 14.67 -48.63 28.28
CA SER A 87 14.37 -49.63 29.30
C SER A 87 13.23 -49.20 30.25
N ASP A 88 13.02 -47.90 30.45
CA ASP A 88 11.94 -47.35 31.28
C ASP A 88 10.68 -47.00 30.46
N SER A 89 10.73 -47.23 29.14
CA SER A 89 9.65 -46.91 28.17
C SER A 89 9.19 -45.47 28.17
N GLN A 90 10.03 -44.53 28.62
CA GLN A 90 9.70 -43.08 28.58
C GLN A 90 10.25 -42.39 27.33
N GLN A 91 11.28 -42.95 26.73
CA GLN A 91 11.95 -42.41 25.55
C GLN A 91 11.93 -43.40 24.40
N VAL A 92 12.00 -42.88 23.19
CA VAL A 92 11.93 -43.65 21.95
C VAL A 92 12.97 -43.13 20.99
N ASP A 93 13.80 -44.04 20.50
CA ASP A 93 14.69 -43.76 19.37
C ASP A 93 14.05 -44.25 18.07
N LEU A 94 14.10 -43.41 17.04
CA LEU A 94 13.60 -43.74 15.71
C LEU A 94 14.78 -43.93 14.77
N VAL A 95 14.84 -45.09 14.12
CA VAL A 95 15.80 -45.38 13.06
C VAL A 95 15.02 -45.49 11.76
N LEU A 96 15.24 -44.52 10.85
CA LEU A 96 14.61 -44.48 9.54
C LEU A 96 15.67 -44.78 8.48
N ASN A 97 15.56 -45.93 7.85
CA ASN A 97 16.40 -46.29 6.71
C ASN A 97 15.64 -45.88 5.44
N VAL A 98 16.24 -44.97 4.68
CA VAL A 98 15.64 -44.40 3.47
C VAL A 98 16.59 -44.70 2.30
N ASP A 99 16.21 -45.61 1.45
CA ASP A 99 16.88 -45.77 0.14
C ASP A 99 16.05 -45.01 -0.89
N GLU A 100 16.57 -43.91 -1.38
CA GLU A 100 15.88 -43.03 -2.34
C GLU A 100 15.72 -43.72 -3.72
N GLY A 101 16.52 -44.73 -4.00
CA GLY A 101 16.59 -45.35 -5.32
C GLY A 101 17.27 -44.46 -6.35
N GLN A 102 17.12 -44.83 -7.62
CA GLN A 102 17.62 -44.01 -8.74
C GLN A 102 16.64 -42.92 -9.13
N PRO A 103 17.12 -41.75 -9.53
CA PRO A 103 16.26 -40.70 -10.03
C PRO A 103 15.62 -41.08 -11.37
N THR A 104 14.46 -40.54 -11.62
CA THR A 104 13.73 -40.71 -12.89
C THR A 104 13.93 -39.48 -13.75
N ILE A 105 14.37 -39.69 -15.01
CA ILE A 105 14.61 -38.64 -15.99
C ILE A 105 13.45 -38.56 -16.96
N ILE A 106 13.05 -37.34 -17.33
CA ILE A 106 12.06 -37.12 -18.38
C ILE A 106 12.68 -37.45 -19.72
N ASN A 107 12.21 -38.53 -20.36
CA ASN A 107 12.69 -38.96 -21.67
C ASN A 107 11.89 -38.27 -22.79
N ASN A 108 10.56 -38.40 -22.78
CA ASN A 108 9.71 -37.82 -23.81
C ASN A 108 8.54 -37.04 -23.20
N LEU A 109 8.11 -36.04 -23.99
CA LEU A 109 6.92 -35.23 -23.69
C LEU A 109 5.97 -35.33 -24.89
N PHE A 110 4.81 -35.91 -24.68
CA PHE A 110 3.78 -36.09 -25.69
C PHE A 110 2.65 -35.12 -25.43
N PHE A 111 2.36 -34.30 -26.43
CA PHE A 111 1.26 -33.37 -26.37
C PHE A 111 0.14 -33.80 -27.29
N THR A 112 -1.07 -33.82 -26.74
CA THR A 112 -2.29 -33.98 -27.53
C THR A 112 -3.12 -32.71 -27.38
N SER A 113 -3.63 -32.17 -28.48
CA SER A 113 -4.61 -31.08 -28.45
C SER A 113 -5.98 -31.62 -28.82
N SER A 114 -7.00 -31.15 -28.13
CA SER A 114 -8.39 -31.45 -28.51
C SER A 114 -8.90 -30.54 -29.63
N ASP A 115 -8.17 -29.46 -29.91
CA ASP A 115 -8.52 -28.43 -30.89
C ASP A 115 -7.47 -28.39 -31.98
N SER A 116 -7.75 -27.85 -33.18
CA SER A 116 -6.89 -27.89 -34.35
C SER A 116 -5.72 -26.90 -34.35
N MET A 117 -5.20 -26.53 -33.21
CA MET A 117 -4.15 -25.52 -33.06
C MET A 117 -2.74 -26.06 -33.30
N ASP A 118 -1.88 -25.20 -33.81
CA ASP A 118 -0.45 -25.46 -33.88
C ASP A 118 0.20 -25.36 -32.48
N ILE A 119 0.34 -26.50 -31.84
CA ILE A 119 0.96 -26.64 -30.50
C ILE A 119 2.49 -26.51 -30.52
N GLY A 120 3.12 -26.37 -31.68
CA GLY A 120 4.59 -26.37 -31.81
C GLY A 120 5.31 -25.36 -30.92
N ASN A 121 4.78 -24.13 -30.86
CA ASN A 121 5.35 -23.06 -30.03
C ASN A 121 5.23 -23.32 -28.53
N TYR A 122 4.22 -24.07 -28.11
CA TYR A 122 3.99 -24.38 -26.68
C TYR A 122 4.81 -25.58 -26.23
N ILE A 123 5.04 -26.56 -27.12
CA ILE A 123 5.87 -27.73 -26.85
C ILE A 123 7.31 -27.30 -26.56
N SER A 124 7.82 -26.32 -27.27
CA SER A 124 9.20 -25.83 -27.10
C SER A 124 9.49 -25.33 -25.68
N SER A 125 8.49 -24.84 -24.96
CA SER A 125 8.63 -24.41 -23.56
C SER A 125 8.96 -25.55 -22.59
N PHE A 126 8.69 -26.78 -22.98
CA PHE A 126 8.97 -27.99 -22.20
C PHE A 126 10.23 -28.72 -22.66
N ASP A 127 10.82 -28.36 -23.79
CA ASP A 127 11.95 -29.10 -24.38
C ASP A 127 13.17 -29.18 -23.46
N TYR A 128 13.39 -28.19 -22.62
CA TYR A 128 14.50 -28.18 -21.68
C TYR A 128 14.35 -29.20 -20.54
N LEU A 129 13.14 -29.70 -20.29
CA LEU A 129 12.88 -30.74 -19.28
C LEU A 129 13.37 -32.13 -19.76
N LYS A 130 13.60 -32.34 -21.07
CA LYS A 130 14.05 -33.60 -21.58
C LYS A 130 15.50 -33.87 -21.16
N GLY A 131 15.72 -35.00 -20.51
CA GLY A 131 16.99 -35.37 -19.95
C GLY A 131 17.25 -34.89 -18.53
N GLU A 132 16.35 -34.06 -17.99
CA GLU A 132 16.41 -33.59 -16.59
C GLU A 132 15.68 -34.55 -15.65
N ILE A 133 16.05 -34.52 -14.38
CA ILE A 133 15.34 -35.29 -13.34
C ILE A 133 13.90 -34.78 -13.25
N PHE A 134 12.95 -35.69 -13.25
CA PHE A 134 11.54 -35.34 -13.09
C PHE A 134 11.33 -34.54 -11.80
N ASN A 135 10.92 -33.29 -11.96
CA ASN A 135 10.51 -32.42 -10.87
C ASN A 135 9.09 -31.96 -11.14
N ARG A 136 8.17 -32.44 -10.33
CA ARG A 136 6.74 -32.11 -10.48
C ARG A 136 6.48 -30.61 -10.38
N TYR A 137 7.19 -29.92 -9.49
CA TYR A 137 7.06 -28.48 -9.33
C TYR A 137 7.45 -27.71 -10.62
N GLU A 138 8.53 -28.11 -11.27
CA GLU A 138 8.95 -27.49 -12.53
C GLU A 138 7.94 -27.73 -13.66
N VAL A 139 7.43 -28.95 -13.78
CA VAL A 139 6.39 -29.29 -14.77
C VAL A 139 5.11 -28.46 -14.50
N GLU A 140 4.67 -28.37 -13.25
CA GLU A 140 3.49 -27.58 -12.88
C GLU A 140 3.74 -26.07 -13.10
N SER A 141 4.95 -25.56 -12.83
CA SER A 141 5.30 -24.14 -13.08
C SER A 141 5.17 -23.78 -14.55
N ILE A 142 5.71 -24.62 -15.46
CA ILE A 142 5.60 -24.38 -16.91
C ILE A 142 4.13 -24.44 -17.36
N ILE A 143 3.35 -25.37 -16.81
CA ILE A 143 1.91 -25.44 -17.10
C ILE A 143 1.21 -24.15 -16.69
N VAL A 144 1.52 -23.59 -15.50
CA VAL A 144 0.96 -22.32 -15.03
C VAL A 144 1.36 -21.17 -15.94
N ASP A 145 2.64 -21.07 -16.30
CA ASP A 145 3.14 -20.02 -17.19
C ASP A 145 2.45 -20.06 -18.55
N LEU A 146 2.30 -21.26 -19.11
CA LEU A 146 1.64 -21.47 -20.39
C LEU A 146 0.14 -21.17 -20.33
N LEU A 147 -0.54 -21.57 -19.27
CA LEU A 147 -1.94 -21.22 -19.06
C LEU A 147 -2.12 -19.71 -18.91
N THR A 148 -1.24 -19.05 -18.19
CA THR A 148 -1.24 -17.59 -18.03
C THR A 148 -1.06 -16.88 -19.39
N ASP A 149 -0.18 -17.38 -20.24
CA ASP A 149 0.00 -16.84 -21.59
C ASP A 149 -1.25 -17.04 -22.46
N LEU A 150 -1.86 -18.22 -22.42
CA LEU A 150 -3.11 -18.52 -23.13
C LEU A 150 -4.27 -17.64 -22.65
N GLU A 151 -4.43 -17.52 -21.34
CA GLU A 151 -5.46 -16.67 -20.72
C GLU A 151 -5.28 -15.19 -21.10
N ASN A 152 -4.05 -14.73 -21.22
CA ASN A 152 -3.75 -13.38 -21.69
C ASN A 152 -3.93 -13.18 -23.20
N LYS A 153 -4.02 -14.28 -23.97
CA LYS A 153 -4.30 -14.28 -25.41
C LYS A 153 -5.78 -14.58 -25.74
N GLY A 154 -6.66 -14.43 -24.79
CA GLY A 154 -8.09 -14.55 -24.99
C GLY A 154 -8.68 -15.94 -24.73
N PHE A 155 -7.97 -16.85 -24.07
CA PHE A 155 -8.46 -18.20 -23.78
C PHE A 155 -8.69 -18.43 -22.26
N PRO A 156 -9.72 -17.82 -21.65
CA PRO A 156 -9.96 -17.86 -20.19
C PRO A 156 -10.27 -19.26 -19.64
N PHE A 157 -10.58 -20.22 -20.49
CA PHE A 157 -10.92 -21.59 -20.12
C PHE A 157 -9.93 -22.61 -20.64
N ALA A 158 -8.71 -22.16 -20.98
CA ALA A 158 -7.63 -23.06 -21.32
C ALA A 158 -7.33 -24.01 -20.16
N SER A 159 -6.98 -25.23 -20.46
CA SER A 159 -6.59 -26.21 -19.45
C SER A 159 -5.53 -27.15 -19.99
N ILE A 160 -4.53 -27.46 -19.16
CA ILE A 160 -3.53 -28.48 -19.45
C ILE A 160 -3.65 -29.53 -18.36
N LYS A 161 -3.79 -30.78 -18.77
CA LYS A 161 -3.84 -31.93 -17.86
C LYS A 161 -2.69 -32.87 -18.16
N ILE A 162 -2.03 -33.34 -17.13
CA ILE A 162 -1.17 -34.51 -17.21
C ILE A 162 -2.11 -35.73 -17.28
N GLU A 163 -2.23 -36.35 -18.47
CA GLU A 163 -3.09 -37.51 -18.65
C GLU A 163 -2.46 -38.76 -18.03
N SER A 164 -1.17 -38.96 -18.22
CA SER A 164 -0.41 -40.05 -17.62
C SER A 164 1.08 -39.76 -17.58
N ILE A 165 1.76 -40.41 -16.65
CA ILE A 165 3.22 -40.52 -16.57
C ILE A 165 3.53 -41.99 -16.70
N HIS A 166 4.24 -42.35 -17.73
CA HIS A 166 4.64 -43.71 -17.99
C HIS A 166 6.10 -43.92 -17.57
N LEU A 167 6.28 -44.66 -16.48
CA LEU A 167 7.60 -44.97 -15.93
C LEU A 167 8.07 -46.30 -16.48
N TYR A 168 9.35 -46.39 -16.90
CA TYR A 168 9.95 -47.62 -17.41
C TYR A 168 11.46 -47.60 -17.25
N ASP A 169 12.04 -48.81 -17.34
CA ASP A 169 13.47 -49.03 -17.28
C ASP A 169 14.00 -49.34 -18.69
N ASP A 170 15.11 -48.73 -19.05
CA ASP A 170 15.85 -49.02 -20.26
C ASP A 170 17.22 -49.56 -19.86
N SER A 171 17.58 -50.73 -20.35
CA SER A 171 18.88 -51.40 -20.11
C SER A 171 20.10 -50.57 -20.57
N SER A 172 19.90 -49.56 -21.39
CA SER A 172 20.92 -48.61 -21.84
C SER A 172 21.06 -47.36 -20.95
N SER A 173 20.18 -47.18 -19.98
CA SER A 173 20.15 -46.01 -19.08
C SER A 173 20.52 -46.42 -17.65
N GLU A 174 21.31 -45.57 -16.98
CA GLU A 174 21.56 -45.69 -15.53
C GLU A 174 20.40 -45.15 -14.69
N TYR A 175 19.39 -44.51 -15.31
CA TYR A 175 18.28 -43.84 -14.69
C TYR A 175 16.95 -44.47 -15.11
N HIS A 176 15.95 -44.39 -14.25
CA HIS A 176 14.57 -44.64 -14.63
C HIS A 176 14.10 -43.58 -15.62
N LEU A 177 13.28 -43.94 -16.58
CA LEU A 177 12.76 -43.05 -17.60
C LEU A 177 11.27 -42.77 -17.39
N ALA A 178 10.87 -41.51 -17.66
CA ALA A 178 9.47 -41.10 -17.65
C ALA A 178 9.06 -40.49 -18.98
N ASP A 179 7.98 -40.98 -19.54
CA ASP A 179 7.29 -40.33 -20.66
C ASP A 179 6.04 -39.63 -20.11
N LEU A 180 5.94 -38.32 -20.34
CA LEU A 180 4.81 -37.50 -19.88
C LEU A 180 3.82 -37.28 -21.03
N TYR A 181 2.56 -37.56 -20.77
CA TYR A 181 1.45 -37.32 -21.72
C TYR A 181 0.61 -36.15 -21.21
N LEU A 182 0.65 -35.06 -21.96
CA LEU A 182 -0.02 -33.81 -21.64
C LEU A 182 -1.14 -33.55 -22.63
N LYS A 183 -2.30 -33.18 -22.14
CA LYS A 183 -3.44 -32.80 -22.97
C LYS A 183 -3.78 -31.33 -22.79
N LEU A 184 -3.61 -30.58 -23.87
CA LEU A 184 -4.01 -29.19 -23.95
C LEU A 184 -5.45 -29.11 -24.49
N LYS A 185 -6.26 -28.34 -23.78
CA LYS A 185 -7.55 -27.88 -24.24
C LYS A 185 -7.55 -26.37 -24.17
N GLU A 186 -7.60 -25.69 -25.31
CA GLU A 186 -7.56 -24.22 -25.36
C GLU A 186 -8.88 -23.59 -24.96
N GLY A 187 -9.96 -24.25 -25.30
CA GLY A 187 -11.28 -23.68 -25.19
C GLY A 187 -11.54 -22.63 -26.30
N ARG A 188 -12.48 -21.73 -26.03
CA ARG A 188 -12.89 -20.70 -26.97
C ARG A 188 -12.15 -19.40 -26.75
N ARG A 189 -11.64 -18.80 -27.81
CA ARG A 189 -11.16 -17.41 -27.78
C ARG A 189 -12.33 -16.48 -27.46
N SER A 190 -12.15 -15.60 -26.52
CA SER A 190 -13.23 -14.86 -25.85
C SER A 190 -12.96 -13.38 -25.81
N SER A 191 -14.03 -12.61 -25.93
CA SER A 191 -14.04 -11.15 -25.71
C SER A 191 -14.95 -10.80 -24.52
N ILE A 192 -14.72 -9.64 -23.93
CA ILE A 192 -15.60 -9.07 -22.89
C ILE A 192 -16.65 -8.24 -23.61
N ASP A 193 -17.82 -8.84 -23.88
CA ASP A 193 -18.90 -8.20 -24.63
C ASP A 193 -19.81 -7.37 -23.71
N LYS A 194 -19.91 -7.75 -22.43
CA LYS A 194 -20.77 -7.12 -21.43
C LYS A 194 -20.10 -7.08 -20.06
N ILE A 195 -20.35 -6.01 -19.35
CA ILE A 195 -19.94 -5.86 -17.94
C ILE A 195 -21.21 -5.80 -17.09
N GLU A 196 -21.32 -6.66 -16.10
CA GLU A 196 -22.39 -6.67 -15.11
C GLU A 196 -21.84 -6.29 -13.73
N VAL A 197 -22.50 -5.32 -13.10
CA VAL A 197 -22.13 -4.83 -11.78
C VAL A 197 -23.22 -5.21 -10.78
N SER A 198 -22.84 -5.70 -9.62
CA SER A 198 -23.76 -6.02 -8.54
C SER A 198 -23.22 -5.57 -7.18
N GLY A 199 -24.14 -5.29 -6.23
CA GLY A 199 -23.81 -4.84 -4.88
C GLY A 199 -23.62 -3.33 -4.72
N ASN A 200 -23.72 -2.57 -5.80
CA ASN A 200 -23.68 -1.11 -5.80
C ASN A 200 -25.09 -0.53 -5.63
N ASN A 201 -25.49 -0.22 -4.41
CA ASN A 201 -26.82 0.32 -4.13
C ASN A 201 -26.91 1.84 -4.37
N SER A 202 -25.86 2.58 -4.06
CA SER A 202 -25.78 4.04 -4.16
C SER A 202 -24.94 4.48 -5.36
N THR A 203 -23.82 3.80 -5.61
CA THR A 203 -22.91 4.11 -6.71
C THR A 203 -23.51 3.73 -8.04
N LYS A 204 -23.48 4.62 -9.02
CA LYS A 204 -23.99 4.36 -10.37
C LYS A 204 -23.05 3.42 -11.12
N ASP A 205 -23.60 2.49 -11.93
CA ASP A 205 -22.82 1.50 -12.69
C ASP A 205 -21.73 2.15 -13.54
N TYR A 206 -22.05 3.26 -14.22
CA TYR A 206 -21.09 3.96 -15.08
C TYR A 206 -19.85 4.45 -14.33
N VAL A 207 -19.95 4.71 -13.00
CA VAL A 207 -18.80 5.11 -12.17
C VAL A 207 -17.83 3.96 -12.01
N ILE A 208 -18.33 2.74 -11.89
CA ILE A 208 -17.54 1.52 -11.80
C ILE A 208 -16.97 1.17 -13.17
N VAL A 209 -17.85 1.11 -14.18
CA VAL A 209 -17.48 0.66 -15.54
C VAL A 209 -16.39 1.52 -16.17
N ARG A 210 -16.47 2.86 -16.06
CA ARG A 210 -15.44 3.77 -16.61
C ARG A 210 -14.06 3.55 -16.01
N GLU A 211 -13.98 3.17 -14.73
CA GLU A 211 -12.69 2.91 -14.07
C GLU A 211 -12.02 1.62 -14.56
N LEU A 212 -12.78 0.70 -15.10
CA LEU A 212 -12.23 -0.56 -15.62
C LEU A 212 -11.41 -0.32 -16.89
N ARG A 213 -11.77 0.72 -17.68
CA ARG A 213 -11.14 1.04 -18.97
C ARG A 213 -11.13 -0.17 -19.91
N ILE A 214 -12.25 -0.88 -19.98
CA ILE A 214 -12.48 -2.01 -20.86
C ILE A 214 -13.55 -1.58 -21.86
N ASP A 215 -13.23 -1.69 -23.13
CA ASP A 215 -14.20 -1.44 -24.21
C ASP A 215 -15.02 -2.71 -24.50
N PRO A 216 -16.33 -2.59 -24.76
CA PRO A 216 -17.16 -3.73 -25.17
C PRO A 216 -16.57 -4.41 -26.43
N GLY A 217 -16.41 -5.74 -26.39
CA GLY A 217 -15.79 -6.52 -27.45
C GLY A 217 -14.25 -6.60 -27.35
N GLU A 218 -13.63 -6.02 -26.32
CA GLU A 218 -12.19 -6.17 -26.06
C GLU A 218 -11.85 -7.63 -25.76
N GLU A 219 -10.73 -8.09 -26.30
CA GLU A 219 -10.24 -9.44 -26.05
C GLU A 219 -9.94 -9.69 -24.56
N TYR A 220 -10.36 -10.85 -24.07
CA TYR A 220 -10.11 -11.25 -22.69
C TYR A 220 -8.60 -11.31 -22.39
N SER A 221 -8.21 -10.82 -21.22
CA SER A 221 -6.88 -10.97 -20.67
C SER A 221 -6.98 -11.15 -19.16
N GLN A 222 -6.48 -12.28 -18.67
CA GLN A 222 -6.49 -12.60 -17.23
C GLN A 222 -5.75 -11.53 -16.42
N GLN A 223 -4.59 -11.10 -16.89
CA GLN A 223 -3.80 -10.04 -16.23
C GLN A 223 -4.58 -8.72 -16.10
N LYS A 224 -5.34 -8.34 -17.13
CA LYS A 224 -6.22 -7.15 -17.03
C LYS A 224 -7.29 -7.37 -15.97
N VAL A 225 -7.97 -8.52 -15.97
CA VAL A 225 -9.04 -8.84 -15.02
C VAL A 225 -8.53 -8.86 -13.58
N GLU A 226 -7.37 -9.45 -13.34
CA GLU A 226 -6.71 -9.48 -12.02
C GLU A 226 -6.31 -8.10 -11.49
N ASN A 227 -6.05 -7.14 -12.38
CA ASN A 227 -5.73 -5.77 -12.00
C ASN A 227 -6.96 -4.89 -11.73
N LEU A 228 -8.17 -5.30 -12.13
CA LEU A 228 -9.38 -4.50 -11.92
C LEU A 228 -9.69 -4.22 -10.45
N PRO A 229 -9.54 -5.16 -9.51
CA PRO A 229 -9.72 -4.88 -8.09
C PRO A 229 -8.82 -3.73 -7.60
N LYS A 230 -7.58 -3.64 -8.05
CA LYS A 230 -6.66 -2.55 -7.67
C LYS A 230 -7.22 -1.18 -8.08
N ARG A 231 -7.77 -1.07 -9.31
CA ARG A 231 -8.40 0.17 -9.82
C ARG A 231 -9.63 0.55 -9.01
N LEU A 232 -10.52 -0.40 -8.75
CA LEU A 232 -11.75 -0.14 -8.00
C LEU A 232 -11.49 0.16 -6.53
N ASN A 233 -10.50 -0.49 -5.92
CA ASN A 233 -10.10 -0.23 -4.53
C ASN A 233 -9.52 1.19 -4.34
N LYS A 234 -8.88 1.76 -5.38
CA LYS A 234 -8.40 3.16 -5.36
C LYS A 234 -9.54 4.18 -5.23
N LEU A 235 -10.75 3.87 -5.69
CA LEU A 235 -11.94 4.71 -5.49
C LEU A 235 -12.33 4.85 -4.01
N ARG A 236 -12.01 3.83 -3.19
CA ARG A 236 -12.36 3.77 -1.75
C ARG A 236 -13.86 3.81 -1.46
N TYR A 237 -14.68 3.48 -2.43
CA TYR A 237 -16.15 3.41 -2.27
C TYR A 237 -16.60 2.05 -1.78
N PHE A 238 -15.72 1.05 -1.88
CA PHE A 238 -16.03 -0.36 -1.64
C PHE A 238 -15.11 -0.97 -0.58
N ASP A 239 -15.59 -2.03 0.06
CA ASP A 239 -14.72 -3.01 0.73
C ASP A 239 -13.79 -3.64 -0.34
N PRO A 240 -12.70 -4.34 0.04
CA PRO A 240 -11.82 -4.95 -0.93
C PRO A 240 -12.58 -5.73 -2.00
N VAL A 241 -12.44 -5.32 -3.25
CA VAL A 241 -13.16 -5.90 -4.39
C VAL A 241 -12.48 -7.22 -4.76
N PRO A 242 -13.23 -8.33 -4.88
CA PRO A 242 -12.68 -9.60 -5.35
C PRO A 242 -12.36 -9.56 -6.84
N ILE A 243 -11.56 -10.52 -7.31
CA ILE A 243 -11.31 -10.69 -8.75
C ILE A 243 -12.63 -10.94 -9.46
N PRO A 244 -12.96 -10.19 -10.53
CA PRO A 244 -14.17 -10.38 -11.32
C PRO A 244 -14.28 -11.77 -11.93
N GLN A 245 -15.48 -12.26 -12.09
CA GLN A 245 -15.75 -13.55 -12.71
C GLN A 245 -16.09 -13.36 -14.18
N PHE A 246 -15.50 -14.20 -15.04
CA PHE A 246 -15.83 -14.22 -16.47
C PHE A 246 -16.63 -15.48 -16.80
N TYR A 247 -17.73 -15.33 -17.57
CA TYR A 247 -18.56 -16.43 -18.03
C TYR A 247 -19.25 -16.08 -19.36
N PHE A 248 -19.88 -17.07 -20.01
CA PHE A 248 -20.73 -16.86 -21.18
C PHE A 248 -22.19 -16.84 -20.78
N ASP A 249 -22.93 -15.88 -21.30
CA ASP A 249 -24.39 -15.85 -21.17
C ASP A 249 -25.09 -16.85 -22.11
N SER A 250 -26.43 -16.87 -22.08
CA SER A 250 -27.26 -17.75 -22.94
C SER A 250 -27.12 -17.44 -24.44
N GLU A 251 -26.63 -16.25 -24.79
CA GLU A 251 -26.37 -15.85 -26.18
C GLU A 251 -24.92 -16.09 -26.60
N ASN A 252 -24.13 -16.77 -25.76
CA ASN A 252 -22.68 -16.98 -25.96
C ASN A 252 -21.84 -15.71 -25.99
N LYS A 253 -22.29 -14.63 -25.36
CA LYS A 253 -21.50 -13.40 -25.15
C LYS A 253 -20.68 -13.50 -23.89
N GLY A 254 -19.44 -13.01 -23.94
CA GLY A 254 -18.56 -12.95 -22.76
C GLY A 254 -19.00 -11.88 -21.78
N VAL A 255 -19.32 -12.28 -20.57
CA VAL A 255 -19.78 -11.39 -19.49
C VAL A 255 -18.73 -11.33 -18.39
N LEU A 256 -18.31 -10.12 -18.04
CA LEU A 256 -17.47 -9.87 -16.88
C LEU A 256 -18.33 -9.40 -15.71
N GLN A 257 -18.47 -10.23 -14.69
CA GLN A 257 -19.26 -9.93 -13.50
C GLN A 257 -18.39 -9.34 -12.40
N ILE A 258 -18.77 -8.14 -11.94
CA ILE A 258 -18.09 -7.40 -10.87
C ILE A 258 -19.01 -7.34 -9.67
N ASN A 259 -18.55 -7.92 -8.57
CA ASN A 259 -19.26 -7.88 -7.31
C ASN A 259 -18.57 -6.87 -6.37
N VAL A 260 -19.31 -5.86 -5.96
CA VAL A 260 -18.80 -4.84 -5.02
C VAL A 260 -19.65 -4.84 -3.76
N LYS A 261 -19.06 -4.39 -2.67
CA LYS A 261 -19.78 -4.10 -1.42
C LYS A 261 -19.45 -2.68 -0.99
N GLU A 262 -20.46 -1.83 -1.02
CA GLU A 262 -20.29 -0.42 -0.66
C GLU A 262 -19.98 -0.22 0.82
N ARG A 263 -19.12 0.75 1.10
CA ARG A 263 -18.81 1.19 2.46
C ARG A 263 -19.09 2.68 2.61
N ASN A 264 -19.23 3.12 3.85
CA ASN A 264 -19.36 4.56 4.12
C ASN A 264 -18.03 5.27 3.81
N THR A 265 -18.10 6.29 2.96
CA THR A 265 -16.94 7.06 2.47
C THR A 265 -16.93 8.51 2.93
N ASN A 266 -18.01 8.95 3.58
CA ASN A 266 -18.14 10.30 4.08
C ASN A 266 -17.52 10.38 5.47
N ASN A 267 -16.60 11.32 5.65
CA ASN A 267 -15.94 11.57 6.91
C ASN A 267 -16.34 12.94 7.43
N PHE A 268 -16.67 12.99 8.69
CA PHE A 268 -16.86 14.21 9.44
C PHE A 268 -16.02 14.10 10.71
N ASP A 269 -15.05 14.97 10.86
CA ASP A 269 -14.26 15.08 12.07
C ASP A 269 -14.14 16.53 12.52
N GLY A 270 -13.97 16.72 13.81
CA GLY A 270 -13.82 18.06 14.34
C GLY A 270 -13.59 18.08 15.84
N ILE A 271 -12.83 19.07 16.24
CA ILE A 271 -12.59 19.41 17.65
C ILE A 271 -12.91 20.89 17.80
N ILE A 272 -13.78 21.22 18.73
CA ILE A 272 -14.11 22.61 19.06
C ILE A 272 -13.71 22.83 20.50
N GLY A 273 -12.87 23.83 20.72
CA GLY A 273 -12.44 24.30 22.04
C GLY A 273 -12.92 25.70 22.30
N TYR A 274 -13.07 26.05 23.57
CA TYR A 274 -13.31 27.43 24.00
C TYR A 274 -12.16 27.87 24.90
N VAL A 275 -11.56 28.99 24.56
CA VAL A 275 -10.54 29.65 25.37
C VAL A 275 -11.20 30.78 26.13
N PRO A 276 -11.29 30.71 27.48
CA PRO A 276 -11.87 31.76 28.27
C PRO A 276 -11.03 33.04 28.19
N PRO A 277 -11.60 34.21 28.51
CA PRO A 277 -10.86 35.46 28.52
C PRO A 277 -9.70 35.39 29.52
N ALA A 278 -8.53 35.85 29.11
CA ALA A 278 -7.35 35.92 29.99
C ALA A 278 -7.37 37.13 30.93
N LYS A 279 -8.17 38.16 30.61
CA LYS A 279 -8.36 39.41 31.39
C LYS A 279 -9.82 39.81 31.35
N ASP A 280 -10.26 40.56 32.36
CA ASP A 280 -11.66 41.01 32.54
C ASP A 280 -12.22 41.82 31.35
N ASN A 281 -11.36 42.47 30.58
CA ASN A 281 -11.77 43.28 29.42
C ASN A 281 -11.64 42.52 28.06
N GLU A 282 -11.36 41.24 28.07
CA GLU A 282 -11.24 40.42 26.87
C GLU A 282 -12.45 39.47 26.77
N SER A 283 -12.96 39.23 25.58
CA SER A 283 -13.93 38.15 25.36
C SER A 283 -13.20 36.83 25.11
N GLY A 284 -13.76 35.73 25.62
CA GLY A 284 -13.30 34.40 25.22
C GLY A 284 -13.50 34.17 23.72
N TYR A 285 -12.82 33.17 23.18
CA TYR A 285 -12.93 32.82 21.74
C TYR A 285 -12.97 31.30 21.52
N VAL A 286 -13.55 30.92 20.38
CA VAL A 286 -13.62 29.53 19.96
C VAL A 286 -12.39 29.22 19.12
N THR A 287 -11.75 28.07 19.40
CA THR A 287 -10.73 27.43 18.57
C THR A 287 -11.26 26.12 18.05
N GLY A 288 -10.66 25.57 17.03
CA GLY A 288 -11.03 24.25 16.57
C GLY A 288 -10.54 23.90 15.19
N LEU A 289 -10.79 22.66 14.87
CA LEU A 289 -10.61 22.05 13.56
C LEU A 289 -11.93 21.39 13.18
N VAL A 290 -12.41 21.65 11.97
CA VAL A 290 -13.53 20.93 11.36
C VAL A 290 -13.07 20.46 9.98
N ASN A 291 -13.22 19.18 9.73
CA ASN A 291 -12.88 18.57 8.46
C ASN A 291 -14.06 17.70 8.01
N VAL A 292 -14.62 18.02 6.86
CA VAL A 292 -15.73 17.28 6.24
C VAL A 292 -15.27 16.82 4.87
N THR A 293 -15.28 15.53 4.63
CA THR A 293 -14.99 14.95 3.32
C THR A 293 -16.18 14.14 2.86
N LEU A 294 -16.76 14.54 1.76
CA LEU A 294 -17.87 13.86 1.10
C LEU A 294 -17.32 13.22 -0.19
N ARG A 295 -17.41 11.92 -0.29
CA ARG A 295 -17.00 11.16 -1.48
C ARG A 295 -18.18 10.49 -2.11
N ASN A 296 -18.09 10.28 -3.41
CA ASN A 296 -19.14 9.63 -4.18
C ASN A 296 -20.52 10.31 -4.02
N ILE A 297 -20.54 11.64 -4.06
CA ILE A 297 -21.75 12.45 -3.88
C ILE A 297 -22.81 12.00 -4.90
N PHE A 298 -23.99 11.63 -4.41
CA PHE A 298 -25.12 11.08 -5.18
C PHE A 298 -24.75 9.83 -6.03
N GLY A 299 -23.71 9.10 -5.66
CA GLY A 299 -23.24 7.92 -6.39
C GLY A 299 -22.57 8.22 -7.72
N THR A 300 -22.12 9.44 -7.95
CA THR A 300 -21.57 9.92 -9.25
C THR A 300 -20.04 9.93 -9.30
N GLY A 301 -19.38 9.58 -8.21
CA GLY A 301 -17.93 9.67 -8.06
C GLY A 301 -17.42 11.06 -7.71
N ARG A 302 -18.28 12.10 -7.64
CA ARG A 302 -17.93 13.46 -7.23
C ARG A 302 -17.46 13.49 -5.79
N ALA A 303 -16.54 14.40 -5.48
CA ALA A 303 -16.11 14.59 -4.11
C ALA A 303 -16.03 16.07 -3.74
N ALA A 304 -16.23 16.36 -2.46
CA ALA A 304 -16.05 17.69 -1.89
C ALA A 304 -15.43 17.59 -0.50
N ALA A 305 -14.52 18.52 -0.19
CA ALA A 305 -13.97 18.64 1.15
C ALA A 305 -14.03 20.06 1.65
N VAL A 306 -14.26 20.19 2.96
CA VAL A 306 -14.25 21.44 3.70
C VAL A 306 -13.31 21.25 4.88
N LYS A 307 -12.25 22.01 4.94
CA LYS A 307 -11.38 22.08 6.11
C LYS A 307 -11.42 23.49 6.68
N TRP A 308 -11.83 23.63 7.92
CA TRP A 308 -11.75 24.87 8.67
C TRP A 308 -10.90 24.65 9.92
N GLN A 309 -9.97 25.57 10.17
CA GLN A 309 -9.08 25.51 11.32
C GLN A 309 -8.94 26.91 11.93
N LYS A 310 -9.06 27.00 13.25
CA LYS A 310 -8.84 28.21 14.01
C LYS A 310 -8.02 27.90 15.25
N LEU A 311 -6.75 28.26 15.23
CA LEU A 311 -5.79 27.95 16.30
C LEU A 311 -5.70 29.05 17.35
N THR A 312 -5.83 30.30 16.93
CA THR A 312 -5.77 31.48 17.81
C THR A 312 -6.99 32.37 17.59
N ARG A 313 -7.08 33.44 18.34
CA ARG A 313 -8.17 34.44 18.19
C ARG A 313 -8.16 35.05 16.79
N GLU A 314 -6.98 35.36 16.27
CA GLU A 314 -6.76 36.15 15.06
C GLU A 314 -6.40 35.31 13.84
N SER A 315 -6.06 34.03 14.02
CA SER A 315 -5.62 33.18 12.91
C SER A 315 -6.64 32.09 12.60
N GLN A 316 -7.06 32.03 11.34
CA GLN A 316 -7.94 30.97 10.86
C GLN A 316 -7.65 30.64 9.39
N GLU A 317 -7.98 29.41 9.03
CA GLU A 317 -7.84 28.88 7.68
C GLU A 317 -9.13 28.18 7.25
N LEU A 318 -9.55 28.41 6.00
CA LEU A 318 -10.64 27.70 5.34
C LEU A 318 -10.11 27.17 4.01
N ASN A 319 -10.31 25.90 3.75
CA ASN A 319 -10.01 25.27 2.49
C ASN A 319 -11.24 24.49 2.01
N LEU A 320 -11.74 24.82 0.82
CA LEU A 320 -12.82 24.12 0.13
C LEU A 320 -12.26 23.50 -1.12
N LYS A 321 -12.51 22.21 -1.32
CA LYS A 321 -12.12 21.49 -2.53
C LYS A 321 -13.32 20.81 -3.16
N TYR A 322 -13.31 20.69 -4.47
CA TYR A 322 -14.30 19.97 -5.26
C TYR A 322 -13.64 19.20 -6.37
N LEU A 323 -14.10 17.97 -6.61
CA LEU A 323 -13.66 17.09 -7.68
C LEU A 323 -14.86 16.69 -8.54
N GLU A 324 -14.82 17.01 -9.83
CA GLU A 324 -15.65 16.45 -10.89
C GLU A 324 -14.82 15.40 -11.66
N PRO A 325 -15.02 14.09 -11.44
CA PRO A 325 -14.23 13.06 -12.08
C PRO A 325 -14.78 12.74 -13.46
N TRP A 326 -13.89 12.30 -14.36
CA TRP A 326 -14.24 11.81 -15.69
C TRP A 326 -15.10 12.81 -16.49
N LEU A 327 -14.56 14.01 -16.66
CA LEU A 327 -15.24 15.11 -17.33
C LEU A 327 -15.72 14.68 -18.73
N PHE A 328 -17.03 14.79 -18.97
CA PHE A 328 -17.68 14.35 -20.21
C PHE A 328 -17.44 12.87 -20.59
N GLY A 329 -17.11 12.00 -19.61
CA GLY A 329 -16.84 10.57 -19.83
C GLY A 329 -15.41 10.27 -20.29
N TYR A 330 -14.54 11.26 -20.38
CA TYR A 330 -13.13 11.09 -20.66
C TYR A 330 -12.29 11.01 -19.37
N PRO A 331 -11.08 10.46 -19.38
CA PRO A 331 -10.23 10.31 -18.19
C PRO A 331 -9.59 11.65 -17.77
N PHE A 332 -10.41 12.68 -17.64
CA PHE A 332 -10.04 13.99 -17.14
C PHE A 332 -10.83 14.31 -15.87
N ASN A 333 -10.14 14.69 -14.82
CA ASN A 333 -10.75 15.22 -13.61
C ASN A 333 -10.66 16.73 -13.59
N LEU A 334 -11.72 17.41 -13.20
CA LEU A 334 -11.72 18.85 -12.94
C LEU A 334 -11.70 19.06 -11.42
N ASN A 335 -10.65 19.69 -10.93
CA ASN A 335 -10.47 20.04 -9.53
C ASN A 335 -10.69 21.53 -9.33
N GLY A 336 -11.43 21.92 -8.29
CA GLY A 336 -11.61 23.30 -7.87
C GLY A 336 -11.14 23.49 -6.43
N GLU A 337 -10.48 24.61 -6.13
CA GLU A 337 -10.05 24.95 -4.77
C GLU A 337 -10.38 26.40 -4.45
N LEU A 338 -10.89 26.62 -3.24
CA LEU A 338 -10.96 27.94 -2.61
C LEU A 338 -10.23 27.84 -1.26
N PHE A 339 -9.22 28.68 -1.10
CA PHE A 339 -8.42 28.77 0.10
C PHE A 339 -8.49 30.19 0.66
N GLN A 340 -8.72 30.33 1.96
CA GLN A 340 -8.62 31.59 2.69
C GLN A 340 -7.84 31.39 3.98
N ARG A 341 -6.86 32.26 4.22
CA ARG A 341 -6.10 32.33 5.48
C ARG A 341 -6.17 33.75 6.02
N ILE A 342 -6.50 33.86 7.30
CA ILE A 342 -6.29 35.07 8.09
C ILE A 342 -5.07 34.80 8.95
N GLN A 343 -3.99 35.53 8.73
CA GLN A 343 -2.73 35.36 9.42
C GLN A 343 -2.57 36.42 10.49
N ASP A 344 -2.93 36.07 11.71
CA ASP A 344 -2.92 36.96 12.87
C ASP A 344 -3.59 38.30 12.56
N THR A 345 -2.95 39.40 12.97
CA THR A 345 -3.35 40.76 12.62
C THR A 345 -2.56 41.31 11.43
N THR A 346 -1.93 40.43 10.60
CA THR A 346 -0.99 40.87 9.57
C THR A 346 -1.63 40.97 8.19
N TYR A 347 -2.29 39.92 7.72
CA TYR A 347 -2.92 39.92 6.38
C TYR A 347 -4.01 38.86 6.25
N VAL A 348 -4.83 39.03 5.23
CA VAL A 348 -5.75 38.03 4.70
C VAL A 348 -5.25 37.58 3.33
N GLN A 349 -5.14 36.28 3.13
CA GLN A 349 -4.78 35.66 1.86
C GLN A 349 -5.99 34.85 1.35
N ARG A 350 -6.37 35.07 0.10
CA ARG A 350 -7.43 34.33 -0.57
C ARG A 350 -6.91 33.79 -1.88
N ARG A 351 -7.13 32.51 -2.14
CA ARG A 351 -6.77 31.87 -3.41
C ARG A 351 -7.96 31.09 -3.94
N ILE A 352 -8.23 31.29 -5.25
CA ILE A 352 -9.22 30.52 -5.99
C ILE A 352 -8.46 29.88 -7.17
N GLY A 353 -8.60 28.58 -7.33
CA GLY A 353 -7.89 27.86 -8.37
C GLY A 353 -8.69 26.71 -8.95
N GLY A 354 -8.24 26.26 -10.12
CA GLY A 354 -8.74 25.07 -10.78
C GLY A 354 -7.63 24.32 -11.47
N ALA A 355 -7.79 22.99 -11.57
CA ALA A 355 -6.87 22.13 -12.27
C ALA A 355 -7.63 21.14 -13.14
N LEU A 356 -7.11 20.90 -14.34
CA LEU A 356 -7.53 19.79 -15.20
C LEU A 356 -6.46 18.70 -15.11
N GLU A 357 -6.84 17.56 -14.56
CA GLU A 357 -5.99 16.39 -14.38
C GLU A 357 -6.33 15.34 -15.42
N PHE A 358 -5.34 14.88 -16.16
CA PHE A 358 -5.43 13.77 -17.10
C PHE A 358 -4.95 12.48 -16.41
N LEU A 359 -5.80 11.47 -16.39
CA LEU A 359 -5.51 10.14 -15.85
C LEU A 359 -4.93 9.27 -16.97
N ALA A 360 -3.60 9.32 -17.18
CA ALA A 360 -2.94 8.52 -18.21
C ALA A 360 -3.11 7.01 -17.94
N THR A 361 -2.87 6.62 -16.70
CA THR A 361 -3.15 5.26 -16.18
C THR A 361 -3.82 5.37 -14.81
N GLU A 362 -4.08 4.26 -14.15
CA GLU A 362 -4.50 4.23 -12.75
C GLU A 362 -3.44 4.73 -11.78
N ASP A 363 -2.18 4.73 -12.20
CA ASP A 363 -1.01 5.06 -11.38
C ASP A 363 -0.37 6.40 -11.78
N ILE A 364 -0.65 6.92 -12.98
CA ILE A 364 0.02 8.10 -13.54
C ILE A 364 -1.01 9.15 -13.91
N SER A 365 -0.87 10.33 -13.34
CA SER A 365 -1.66 11.51 -13.74
C SER A 365 -0.78 12.74 -13.96
N ALA A 366 -1.25 13.61 -14.86
CA ALA A 366 -0.63 14.89 -15.14
C ALA A 366 -1.69 15.99 -15.09
N SER A 367 -1.39 17.13 -14.46
CA SER A 367 -2.35 18.22 -14.35
C SER A 367 -1.80 19.53 -14.88
N ALA A 368 -2.70 20.33 -15.47
CA ALA A 368 -2.48 21.74 -15.70
C ALA A 368 -3.40 22.55 -14.77
N PHE A 369 -2.86 23.55 -14.11
CA PHE A 369 -3.62 24.35 -13.14
C PHE A 369 -3.43 25.85 -13.33
N ILE A 370 -4.45 26.59 -12.88
CA ILE A 370 -4.48 28.04 -12.83
C ILE A 370 -5.09 28.48 -11.49
N SER A 371 -4.54 29.53 -10.90
CA SER A 371 -5.12 30.14 -9.70
C SER A 371 -4.89 31.64 -9.64
N THR A 372 -5.81 32.34 -9.01
CA THR A 372 -5.66 33.73 -8.59
C THR A 372 -5.55 33.80 -7.09
N GLU A 373 -4.64 34.63 -6.60
CA GLU A 373 -4.42 34.84 -5.19
C GLU A 373 -4.40 36.32 -4.88
N GLU A 374 -5.09 36.72 -3.83
CA GLU A 374 -5.09 38.09 -3.28
C GLU A 374 -4.53 38.06 -1.87
N VAL A 375 -3.60 38.97 -1.58
CA VAL A 375 -3.06 39.23 -0.24
C VAL A 375 -3.41 40.64 0.15
N ILE A 376 -4.17 40.80 1.24
CA ILE A 376 -4.71 42.07 1.73
C ILE A 376 -4.13 42.33 3.10
N PRO A 377 -3.28 43.35 3.31
CA PRO A 377 -2.78 43.72 4.64
C PRO A 377 -3.94 44.15 5.52
N THR A 378 -3.87 43.78 6.80
CA THR A 378 -4.88 44.17 7.78
C THR A 378 -4.63 45.60 8.23
N GLU A 379 -5.66 46.44 8.26
CA GLU A 379 -5.60 47.80 8.81
C GLU A 379 -5.25 47.73 10.30
N ARG A 380 -4.26 48.50 10.73
CA ARG A 380 -3.82 48.63 12.11
C ARG A 380 -3.90 50.08 12.57
N GLN A 381 -4.13 50.28 13.87
CA GLN A 381 -4.07 51.60 14.50
C GLN A 381 -2.64 52.19 14.52
N VAL A 382 -1.62 51.37 14.34
CA VAL A 382 -0.20 51.77 14.21
C VAL A 382 0.30 51.32 12.87
N SER A 383 0.88 52.24 12.08
CA SER A 383 1.44 51.99 10.74
C SER A 383 2.68 51.14 10.80
N VAL A 384 2.52 49.84 11.00
CA VAL A 384 3.60 48.87 10.86
C VAL A 384 3.38 48.12 9.55
N PHE A 385 4.33 48.26 8.63
CA PHE A 385 4.31 47.52 7.38
C PHE A 385 4.45 46.02 7.62
N THR A 386 3.56 45.21 7.03
CA THR A 386 3.60 43.76 7.14
C THR A 386 3.77 43.07 5.80
N VAL A 387 2.88 43.30 4.87
CA VAL A 387 2.87 42.78 3.51
C VAL A 387 2.24 43.80 2.56
N TYR A 388 2.55 43.72 1.29
CA TYR A 388 1.87 44.51 0.28
C TYR A 388 0.47 43.99 -0.03
N ASN A 389 -0.45 44.88 -0.37
CA ASN A 389 -1.67 44.50 -1.08
C ASN A 389 -1.28 44.03 -2.48
N SER A 390 -1.56 42.79 -2.80
CA SER A 390 -1.13 42.21 -4.06
C SER A 390 -2.14 41.21 -4.63
N SER A 391 -2.13 41.10 -5.95
CA SER A 391 -2.87 40.07 -6.69
C SER A 391 -1.88 39.27 -7.52
N THR A 392 -2.00 37.94 -7.49
CA THR A 392 -1.08 37.03 -8.16
C THR A 392 -1.86 36.05 -9.03
N LEU A 393 -1.50 35.98 -10.32
CA LEU A 393 -1.98 34.93 -11.23
C LEU A 393 -0.90 33.87 -11.36
N THR A 394 -1.24 32.65 -11.06
CA THR A 394 -0.36 31.48 -11.14
C THR A 394 -0.87 30.49 -12.16
N THR A 395 0.03 29.98 -13.00
CA THR A 395 -0.21 28.84 -13.89
C THR A 395 0.86 27.79 -13.69
N GLY A 396 0.53 26.52 -13.86
CA GLY A 396 1.52 25.47 -13.63
C GLY A 396 1.09 24.11 -14.16
N LEU A 397 2.05 23.20 -14.10
CA LEU A 397 1.91 21.79 -14.45
C LEU A 397 2.36 20.93 -13.28
N SER A 398 1.74 19.77 -13.14
CA SER A 398 2.17 18.75 -12.17
C SER A 398 2.11 17.35 -12.76
N LEU A 399 2.93 16.47 -12.22
CA LEU A 399 2.98 15.04 -12.52
C LEU A 399 2.92 14.27 -11.22
N LYS A 400 2.10 13.23 -11.19
CA LYS A 400 1.98 12.29 -10.07
C LYS A 400 2.10 10.86 -10.59
N ILE A 401 2.93 10.05 -9.92
CA ILE A 401 3.07 8.61 -10.11
C ILE A 401 2.84 7.95 -8.76
N ASP A 402 1.75 7.19 -8.62
CA ASP A 402 1.34 6.57 -7.35
C ASP A 402 1.21 5.05 -7.50
N LEU A 403 2.29 4.35 -7.17
CA LEU A 403 2.40 2.89 -7.21
C LEU A 403 2.26 2.25 -5.82
N ARG A 404 1.78 2.98 -4.82
CA ARG A 404 1.55 2.44 -3.48
C ARG A 404 0.44 1.39 -3.50
N ASP A 405 0.61 0.37 -2.70
CA ASP A 405 -0.40 -0.68 -2.46
C ASP A 405 -1.65 -0.12 -1.75
N ASP A 406 -1.47 0.66 -0.68
CA ASP A 406 -2.53 1.41 0.00
C ASP A 406 -2.10 2.88 0.17
N PRO A 407 -2.86 3.85 -0.37
CA PRO A 407 -2.51 5.27 -0.25
C PRO A 407 -2.49 5.80 1.20
N LEU A 408 -3.24 5.19 2.13
CA LEU A 408 -3.35 5.65 3.53
C LEU A 408 -2.28 5.06 4.45
N ALA A 409 -2.01 3.76 4.32
CA ALA A 409 -1.04 3.05 5.15
C ALA A 409 -0.21 2.10 4.26
N PRO A 410 0.61 2.66 3.36
CA PRO A 410 1.36 1.85 2.40
C PRO A 410 2.37 0.95 3.09
N THR A 411 2.44 -0.29 2.60
CA THR A 411 3.44 -1.30 2.97
C THR A 411 4.43 -1.56 1.86
N GLY A 412 4.05 -1.22 0.62
CA GLY A 412 4.88 -1.38 -0.57
C GLY A 412 4.65 -0.30 -1.63
N GLY A 413 5.57 -0.21 -2.58
CA GLY A 413 5.49 0.73 -3.68
C GLY A 413 6.06 2.12 -3.39
N PHE A 414 5.75 3.07 -4.26
CA PHE A 414 6.24 4.45 -4.10
C PHE A 414 5.25 5.48 -4.63
N LEU A 415 5.41 6.71 -4.18
CA LEU A 415 4.75 7.91 -4.67
C LEU A 415 5.80 8.92 -5.12
N PHE A 416 5.67 9.42 -6.33
CA PHE A 416 6.44 10.54 -6.86
C PHE A 416 5.49 11.65 -7.30
N GLU A 417 5.73 12.86 -6.82
CA GLU A 417 4.97 14.06 -7.18
C GLU A 417 5.92 15.20 -7.50
N THR A 418 5.63 15.92 -8.58
CA THR A 418 6.38 17.15 -8.91
C THR A 418 5.45 18.17 -9.52
N ALA A 419 5.74 19.45 -9.26
CA ALA A 419 5.03 20.55 -9.90
C ALA A 419 5.97 21.72 -10.18
N TYR A 420 5.70 22.39 -11.28
CA TYR A 420 6.30 23.66 -11.64
C TYR A 420 5.21 24.68 -11.88
N SER A 421 5.35 25.86 -11.29
CA SER A 421 4.44 26.99 -11.54
C SER A 421 5.15 28.30 -11.75
N PHE A 422 4.54 29.12 -12.57
CA PHE A 422 4.94 30.49 -12.85
C PHE A 422 3.82 31.43 -12.42
N SER A 423 4.19 32.45 -11.65
CA SER A 423 3.27 33.42 -11.07
C SER A 423 3.64 34.84 -11.48
N ARG A 424 2.66 35.62 -11.87
CA ARG A 424 2.77 37.07 -12.05
C ARG A 424 2.07 37.76 -10.89
N LYS A 425 2.84 38.45 -10.07
CA LYS A 425 2.35 39.17 -8.90
C LYS A 425 2.26 40.65 -9.26
N LYS A 426 1.17 41.32 -8.88
CA LYS A 426 0.97 42.76 -9.01
C LYS A 426 0.78 43.35 -7.62
N ILE A 427 1.67 44.27 -7.24
CA ILE A 427 1.62 45.00 -5.97
C ILE A 427 0.86 46.31 -6.21
N SER A 428 -0.14 46.62 -5.38
CA SER A 428 -1.04 47.75 -5.49
C SER A 428 -1.03 48.70 -4.30
N GLY A 429 -0.38 48.35 -3.20
CA GLY A 429 -0.32 49.24 -2.03
C GLY A 429 0.18 48.52 -0.77
N PRO A 430 0.24 49.18 0.40
CA PRO A 430 0.00 50.62 0.55
C PRO A 430 1.05 51.49 -0.16
N VAL A 431 0.60 52.60 -0.75
CA VAL A 431 1.44 53.42 -1.63
C VAL A 431 2.64 54.03 -0.91
N GLU A 432 2.51 54.32 0.37
CA GLU A 432 3.57 54.90 1.20
C GLU A 432 4.79 53.97 1.37
N TYR A 433 4.61 52.70 1.14
CA TYR A 433 5.70 51.70 1.23
C TYR A 433 6.23 51.28 -0.16
N ILE A 434 5.65 51.79 -1.25
CA ILE A 434 6.14 51.53 -2.61
C ILE A 434 7.26 52.51 -2.90
N THR A 435 8.52 52.04 -2.74
CA THR A 435 9.71 52.81 -3.04
C THR A 435 9.97 52.85 -4.55
N PRO A 436 10.67 53.90 -5.09
CA PRO A 436 10.97 53.99 -6.53
C PRO A 436 11.77 52.81 -7.10
N GLY A 437 12.47 52.06 -6.28
CA GLY A 437 13.24 50.86 -6.67
C GLY A 437 12.47 49.56 -6.59
N LEU A 438 11.25 49.56 -6.02
CA LEU A 438 10.49 48.33 -5.85
C LEU A 438 9.91 47.85 -7.18
N GLU A 439 10.18 46.58 -7.51
CA GLU A 439 9.53 45.90 -8.63
C GLU A 439 8.07 45.58 -8.28
N THR A 440 7.11 46.35 -8.79
CA THR A 440 5.68 46.16 -8.46
C THR A 440 5.02 45.04 -9.24
N ASN A 441 5.68 44.44 -10.21
CA ASN A 441 5.19 43.33 -11.02
C ASN A 441 6.20 42.15 -11.04
N PRO A 442 6.62 41.63 -9.87
CA PRO A 442 7.60 40.54 -9.84
C PRO A 442 7.02 39.25 -10.42
N ASN A 443 7.89 38.51 -11.10
CA ASN A 443 7.60 37.14 -11.52
C ASN A 443 8.18 36.17 -10.48
N LEU A 444 7.37 35.21 -10.09
CA LEU A 444 7.77 34.17 -9.15
C LEU A 444 7.68 32.79 -9.81
N GLN A 445 8.60 31.92 -9.51
CA GLN A 445 8.58 30.54 -9.94
C GLN A 445 8.59 29.64 -8.70
N ARG A 446 7.75 28.59 -8.70
CA ARG A 446 7.73 27.58 -7.65
C ARG A 446 8.00 26.22 -8.26
N ILE A 447 8.92 25.50 -7.65
CA ILE A 447 9.27 24.14 -8.00
C ILE A 447 9.03 23.29 -6.74
N THR A 448 8.30 22.19 -6.89
CA THR A 448 8.12 21.22 -5.83
C THR A 448 8.44 19.84 -6.36
N ALA A 449 9.10 19.02 -5.56
CA ALA A 449 9.33 17.62 -5.84
C ALA A 449 9.24 16.81 -4.55
N GLY A 450 8.62 15.65 -4.61
CA GLY A 450 8.48 14.73 -3.52
C GLY A 450 8.58 13.30 -4.00
N PHE A 451 9.29 12.48 -3.25
CA PHE A 451 9.38 11.05 -3.46
C PHE A 451 9.22 10.34 -2.12
N SER A 452 8.37 9.34 -2.05
CA SER A 452 8.27 8.46 -0.90
C SER A 452 8.18 7.00 -1.34
N ALA A 453 8.89 6.12 -0.66
CA ALA A 453 8.96 4.70 -0.93
C ALA A 453 8.69 3.89 0.34
N PHE A 454 8.08 2.74 0.14
CA PHE A 454 7.66 1.84 1.20
C PHE A 454 8.09 0.42 0.85
N TYR A 455 8.67 -0.27 1.80
CA TYR A 455 9.17 -1.62 1.59
C TYR A 455 8.96 -2.47 2.85
N GLU A 456 8.23 -3.58 2.71
CA GLU A 456 8.09 -4.56 3.77
C GLU A 456 9.35 -5.43 3.81
N LEU A 457 10.16 -5.24 4.87
CA LEU A 457 11.41 -5.99 5.06
C LEU A 457 11.14 -7.45 5.41
N PHE A 458 10.19 -7.67 6.29
CA PHE A 458 9.67 -8.96 6.70
C PHE A 458 8.27 -8.76 7.30
N PHE A 459 7.52 -9.83 7.43
CA PHE A 459 6.11 -9.79 7.80
C PHE A 459 5.77 -8.71 8.84
N ARG A 460 4.89 -7.78 8.48
CA ARG A 460 4.44 -6.63 9.29
C ARG A 460 5.49 -5.56 9.63
N ASN A 461 6.67 -5.62 9.04
CA ASN A 461 7.72 -4.63 9.32
C ASN A 461 8.04 -3.84 8.05
N VAL A 462 7.71 -2.56 8.05
CA VAL A 462 7.82 -1.68 6.88
C VAL A 462 8.82 -0.56 7.14
N VAL A 463 9.71 -0.34 6.19
CA VAL A 463 10.54 0.88 6.12
C VAL A 463 9.87 1.84 5.16
N ALA A 464 9.66 3.07 5.62
CA ALA A 464 9.16 4.17 4.83
C ALA A 464 10.20 5.28 4.75
N ILE A 465 10.49 5.73 3.53
CA ILE A 465 11.45 6.80 3.26
C ILE A 465 10.74 7.86 2.43
N GLY A 466 10.79 9.11 2.87
CA GLY A 466 10.34 10.27 2.11
C GLY A 466 11.49 11.26 1.88
N VAL A 467 11.56 11.86 0.68
CA VAL A 467 12.49 12.95 0.34
C VAL A 467 11.73 14.00 -0.45
N TYR A 468 11.82 15.23 -0.01
CA TYR A 468 11.03 16.33 -0.56
C TYR A 468 11.89 17.58 -0.70
N GLY A 469 11.54 18.43 -1.67
CA GLY A 469 12.18 19.72 -1.87
C GLY A 469 11.24 20.72 -2.52
N ASN A 470 11.25 21.94 -1.99
CA ASN A 470 10.49 23.06 -2.54
C ASN A 470 11.40 24.28 -2.70
N GLU A 471 11.33 24.91 -3.85
CA GLU A 471 12.08 26.13 -4.17
C GLU A 471 11.15 27.21 -4.70
N LEU A 472 11.37 28.43 -4.21
CA LEU A 472 10.75 29.66 -4.68
C LEU A 472 11.85 30.55 -5.27
N ARG A 473 11.66 30.99 -6.50
CA ARG A 473 12.58 31.88 -7.22
C ARG A 473 11.85 33.16 -7.60
N GLY A 474 12.52 34.29 -7.45
CA GLY A 474 12.00 35.60 -7.79
C GLY A 474 12.97 36.71 -7.35
N PRO A 475 12.67 37.96 -7.66
CA PRO A 475 13.53 39.11 -7.31
C PRO A 475 13.50 39.39 -5.78
N PHE A 476 12.37 39.23 -5.13
CA PHE A 476 12.21 39.29 -3.68
C PHE A 476 10.99 38.48 -3.23
N PHE A 477 10.83 38.27 -1.93
CA PHE A 477 9.78 37.45 -1.35
C PHE A 477 9.13 38.14 -0.15
N GLU A 478 7.82 38.13 -0.12
CA GLU A 478 7.05 38.51 1.06
C GLU A 478 6.79 37.31 1.96
N GLN A 479 6.41 37.57 3.21
CA GLN A 479 6.07 36.52 4.16
C GLN A 479 4.95 35.60 3.64
N SER A 480 4.02 36.14 2.89
CA SER A 480 2.93 35.39 2.25
C SER A 480 3.37 34.46 1.13
N ASP A 481 4.53 34.75 0.48
CA ASP A 481 5.07 33.94 -0.62
C ASP A 481 5.88 32.73 -0.14
N LEU A 482 6.50 32.83 1.05
CA LEU A 482 7.45 31.86 1.58
C LEU A 482 6.82 30.51 1.92
N TRP A 483 7.60 29.47 1.74
CA TRP A 483 7.26 28.13 2.22
C TRP A 483 7.25 28.08 3.74
N ARG A 484 6.28 27.38 4.29
CA ARG A 484 6.14 27.14 5.72
C ARG A 484 6.74 25.77 6.05
N PHE A 485 7.58 25.71 7.08
CA PHE A 485 8.39 24.55 7.38
C PHE A 485 8.47 24.28 8.88
N GLY A 486 8.54 23.02 9.27
CA GLY A 486 8.43 22.55 10.65
C GLY A 486 7.04 22.00 10.98
N GLY A 487 6.97 21.00 11.83
CA GLY A 487 5.73 20.37 12.29
C GLY A 487 5.44 19.02 11.67
N THR A 488 4.22 18.55 11.86
CA THR A 488 3.74 17.18 11.60
C THR A 488 3.98 16.69 10.16
N ARG A 489 3.92 17.58 9.18
CA ARG A 489 3.99 17.24 7.76
C ARG A 489 5.39 17.38 7.14
N THR A 490 6.34 17.91 7.88
CA THR A 490 7.70 18.16 7.38
C THR A 490 8.76 17.59 8.32
N VAL A 491 9.22 18.34 9.31
CA VAL A 491 10.19 17.89 10.33
C VAL A 491 9.52 17.95 11.69
N ARG A 492 9.23 16.78 12.26
CA ARG A 492 8.61 16.65 13.60
C ARG A 492 9.62 17.06 14.68
N GLY A 493 9.13 17.45 15.86
CA GLY A 493 9.95 18.02 16.94
C GLY A 493 9.95 19.54 16.94
N TYR A 494 9.52 20.18 15.86
CA TYR A 494 9.33 21.62 15.75
C TYR A 494 7.87 22.00 15.76
N ARG A 495 7.55 23.27 16.08
CA ARG A 495 6.16 23.78 16.02
C ARG A 495 5.67 23.79 14.59
N GLU A 496 4.35 23.71 14.42
CA GLU A 496 3.74 23.86 13.10
C GLU A 496 4.10 25.20 12.46
N GLU A 497 4.55 25.15 11.18
CA GLU A 497 4.93 26.33 10.41
C GLU A 497 6.00 27.23 11.06
N GLN A 498 6.89 26.68 11.88
CA GLN A 498 7.86 27.44 12.69
C GLN A 498 8.83 28.28 11.84
N PHE A 499 9.21 27.79 10.68
CA PHE A 499 10.18 28.42 9.80
C PHE A 499 9.50 28.90 8.51
N LEU A 500 9.94 30.06 8.02
CA LEU A 500 9.55 30.60 6.72
C LEU A 500 10.79 30.68 5.82
N ALA A 501 10.74 30.07 4.63
CA ALA A 501 11.91 29.92 3.79
C ALA A 501 11.54 30.01 2.30
N SER A 502 12.51 30.43 1.47
CA SER A 502 12.40 30.39 0.01
C SER A 502 12.80 29.04 -0.57
N ARG A 503 13.65 28.28 0.15
CA ARG A 503 14.04 26.91 -0.19
C ARG A 503 13.93 26.04 1.05
N ILE A 504 13.31 24.87 0.87
CA ILE A 504 13.20 23.84 1.89
C ILE A 504 13.47 22.48 1.26
N ALA A 505 14.17 21.64 2.00
CA ALA A 505 14.31 20.23 1.66
C ALA A 505 14.21 19.41 2.94
N TRP A 506 13.57 18.23 2.87
CA TRP A 506 13.50 17.36 4.04
C TRP A 506 13.38 15.90 3.64
N SER A 507 13.73 15.06 4.60
CA SER A 507 13.55 13.63 4.51
C SER A 507 12.89 13.10 5.79
N ASN A 508 12.05 12.09 5.62
CA ASN A 508 11.43 11.35 6.70
C ASN A 508 11.82 9.88 6.57
N LEU A 509 12.34 9.30 7.62
CA LEU A 509 12.64 7.87 7.71
C LEU A 509 11.80 7.30 8.84
N GLU A 510 11.01 6.26 8.55
CA GLU A 510 10.19 5.57 9.54
C GLU A 510 10.41 4.07 9.47
N TYR A 511 10.51 3.45 10.63
CA TYR A 511 10.38 2.01 10.78
C TYR A 511 9.04 1.73 11.44
N ARG A 512 8.16 1.06 10.70
CA ARG A 512 6.75 0.80 11.07
C ARG A 512 6.55 -0.66 11.42
N LEU A 513 5.89 -0.91 12.55
CA LEU A 513 5.36 -2.21 12.93
C LEU A 513 3.85 -2.21 12.70
N MET A 514 3.38 -2.94 11.70
CA MET A 514 1.98 -3.04 11.35
C MET A 514 1.22 -3.86 12.39
N LEU A 515 0.27 -3.23 13.07
CA LEU A 515 -0.60 -3.85 14.07
C LEU A 515 -1.84 -4.46 13.41
N THR A 516 -2.39 -3.76 12.41
CA THR A 516 -3.47 -4.20 11.53
C THR A 516 -3.11 -3.81 10.09
N GLN A 517 -4.01 -3.96 9.14
CA GLN A 517 -3.77 -3.53 7.75
C GLN A 517 -3.45 -2.03 7.63
N ARG A 518 -3.97 -1.19 8.52
CA ARG A 518 -3.79 0.27 8.47
C ARG A 518 -3.38 0.91 9.79
N SER A 519 -3.25 0.13 10.86
CA SER A 519 -2.75 0.65 12.13
C SER A 519 -1.33 0.19 12.35
N TYR A 520 -0.45 1.11 12.77
CA TYR A 520 0.96 0.79 12.99
C TYR A 520 1.57 1.66 14.08
N ALA A 521 2.52 1.10 14.81
CA ALA A 521 3.45 1.84 15.66
C ALA A 521 4.73 2.11 14.87
N PHE A 522 5.41 3.21 15.14
CA PHE A 522 6.62 3.56 14.40
C PHE A 522 7.62 4.35 15.24
N ILE A 523 8.87 4.20 14.88
CA ILE A 523 9.95 5.11 15.24
C ILE A 523 10.34 5.91 14.01
N PHE A 524 10.82 7.12 14.21
CA PHE A 524 11.16 7.97 13.07
C PHE A 524 12.37 8.86 13.33
N PHE A 525 12.98 9.25 12.21
CA PHE A 525 14.02 10.28 12.14
C PHE A 525 13.73 11.18 10.95
N ASP A 526 13.61 12.48 11.20
CA ASP A 526 13.39 13.51 10.20
C ASP A 526 14.62 14.41 10.11
N ALA A 527 15.04 14.74 8.89
CA ALA A 527 16.10 15.71 8.62
C ALA A 527 15.57 16.79 7.70
N GLY A 528 15.90 18.04 7.94
CA GLY A 528 15.45 19.16 7.16
C GLY A 528 16.52 20.21 6.94
N TYR A 529 16.41 20.90 5.82
CA TYR A 529 17.19 22.10 5.48
C TYR A 529 16.23 23.20 5.07
N TYR A 530 16.49 24.41 5.53
CA TYR A 530 15.76 25.59 5.08
C TYR A 530 16.70 26.75 4.79
N LEU A 531 16.32 27.59 3.82
CA LEU A 531 17.01 28.82 3.47
C LEU A 531 15.98 29.95 3.29
N ARG A 532 16.13 31.00 4.05
CA ARG A 532 15.51 32.30 3.81
C ARG A 532 16.56 33.27 3.31
N GLU A 533 16.40 33.78 2.09
CA GLU A 533 17.29 34.78 1.53
C GLU A 533 17.23 36.10 2.33
N ALA A 534 18.33 36.84 2.31
CA ALA A 534 18.39 38.16 2.91
C ALA A 534 17.50 39.15 2.15
N ASP A 535 16.84 40.05 2.86
CA ASP A 535 16.19 41.22 2.32
C ASP A 535 16.74 42.46 3.03
N ILE A 536 17.76 43.06 2.41
CA ILE A 536 18.53 44.17 3.02
C ILE A 536 17.63 45.40 3.17
N GLU A 537 16.73 45.64 2.26
CA GLU A 537 15.84 46.82 2.30
C GLU A 537 14.87 46.75 3.49
N ARG A 538 14.51 45.52 3.90
CA ARG A 538 13.61 45.29 5.05
C ARG A 538 14.36 44.89 6.31
N GLY A 539 15.70 44.90 6.30
CA GLY A 539 16.49 44.52 7.45
C GLY A 539 16.40 43.04 7.80
N ILE A 540 16.05 42.18 6.88
CA ILE A 540 15.96 40.73 7.09
C ILE A 540 17.30 40.11 6.73
N SER A 541 17.94 39.48 7.71
CA SER A 541 19.17 38.73 7.48
C SER A 541 18.88 37.37 6.82
N LYS A 542 19.86 36.88 6.04
CA LYS A 542 19.87 35.49 5.57
C LYS A 542 19.79 34.55 6.77
N ASN A 543 18.90 33.57 6.67
CA ASN A 543 18.76 32.52 7.67
C ASN A 543 18.71 31.17 6.99
N GLU A 544 19.69 30.32 7.29
CA GLU A 544 19.75 28.96 6.78
C GLU A 544 20.24 28.01 7.87
N ASP A 545 19.65 26.83 7.95
CA ASP A 545 20.09 25.83 8.91
C ASP A 545 19.65 24.42 8.50
N PHE A 546 20.32 23.43 9.12
CA PHE A 546 19.92 22.04 9.11
C PHE A 546 19.25 21.71 10.44
N ILE A 547 18.09 21.09 10.37
CA ILE A 547 17.29 20.73 11.54
C ILE A 547 16.97 19.23 11.53
N PHE A 548 16.92 18.64 12.72
CA PHE A 548 16.66 17.22 12.89
C PHE A 548 15.58 17.01 13.95
N GLY A 549 14.72 16.03 13.70
CA GLY A 549 13.71 15.60 14.64
C GLY A 549 13.63 14.08 14.70
N TYR A 550 13.34 13.53 15.87
CA TYR A 550 13.24 12.09 16.05
C TYR A 550 12.21 11.77 17.14
N GLY A 551 11.69 10.57 17.10
CA GLY A 551 10.68 10.20 18.08
C GLY A 551 9.99 8.88 17.77
N VAL A 552 8.84 8.73 18.43
CA VAL A 552 7.98 7.54 18.30
C VAL A 552 6.54 7.95 18.07
N GLY A 553 5.77 7.08 17.46
CA GLY A 553 4.36 7.38 17.24
C GLY A 553 3.52 6.13 17.01
N ILE A 554 2.23 6.36 16.94
CA ILE A 554 1.23 5.36 16.59
C ILE A 554 0.22 5.97 15.63
N THR A 555 -0.15 5.20 14.62
CA THR A 555 -1.28 5.52 13.73
C THR A 555 -2.33 4.44 13.89
N VAL A 556 -3.57 4.83 14.11
CA VAL A 556 -4.69 3.92 14.36
C VAL A 556 -5.80 4.22 13.38
N GLU A 557 -6.30 3.17 12.72
CA GLU A 557 -7.50 3.27 11.89
C GLU A 557 -8.74 3.43 12.79
N THR A 558 -9.49 4.48 12.52
CA THR A 558 -10.73 4.80 13.23
C THR A 558 -11.88 4.97 12.25
N ALA A 559 -13.10 5.05 12.74
CA ALA A 559 -14.26 5.29 11.89
C ALA A 559 -14.21 6.64 11.13
N ILE A 560 -13.38 7.59 11.58
CA ILE A 560 -13.23 8.92 11.01
C ILE A 560 -11.96 9.09 10.15
N GLY A 561 -11.16 8.05 9.98
CA GLY A 561 -9.88 8.07 9.24
C GLY A 561 -8.72 7.55 10.06
N LEU A 562 -7.49 7.73 9.55
CA LEU A 562 -6.29 7.35 10.28
C LEU A 562 -5.88 8.46 11.23
N LEU A 563 -5.87 8.14 12.51
CA LEU A 563 -5.43 9.03 13.58
C LEU A 563 -3.97 8.77 13.89
N GLY A 564 -3.11 9.74 13.66
CA GLY A 564 -1.69 9.71 13.99
C GLY A 564 -1.39 10.54 15.24
N VAL A 565 -0.65 9.96 16.18
CA VAL A 565 -0.10 10.65 17.34
C VAL A 565 1.38 10.33 17.43
N SER A 566 2.23 11.34 17.56
CA SER A 566 3.65 11.12 17.75
C SER A 566 4.24 12.05 18.82
N PHE A 567 5.18 11.53 19.58
CA PHE A 567 6.04 12.30 20.47
C PHE A 567 7.39 12.50 19.77
N ALA A 568 7.80 13.75 19.64
CA ALA A 568 8.96 14.15 18.87
C ALA A 568 9.87 15.12 19.65
N LEU A 569 11.16 14.92 19.52
CA LEU A 569 12.21 15.80 20.03
C LEU A 569 12.93 16.46 18.86
N ALA A 570 13.17 17.75 18.94
CA ALA A 570 14.09 18.44 18.02
C ALA A 570 15.54 18.25 18.51
N GLN A 571 16.48 18.56 17.62
CA GLN A 571 17.91 18.55 17.98
C GLN A 571 18.19 19.44 19.19
N GLY A 572 18.74 18.86 20.25
CA GLY A 572 19.09 19.55 21.48
C GLY A 572 17.97 19.67 22.51
N ASP A 573 16.76 19.23 22.19
CA ASP A 573 15.64 19.23 23.15
C ASP A 573 15.92 18.22 24.28
N SER A 574 15.58 18.61 25.50
CA SER A 574 15.40 17.67 26.62
C SER A 574 14.05 16.94 26.48
N PHE A 575 13.87 15.83 27.17
CA PHE A 575 12.63 15.05 27.12
C PHE A 575 11.38 15.87 27.48
N SER A 576 11.52 16.83 28.40
CA SER A 576 10.44 17.73 28.83
C SER A 576 10.04 18.77 27.78
N GLU A 577 10.87 19.01 26.77
CA GLU A 577 10.61 19.95 25.67
C GLU A 577 9.99 19.26 24.45
N GLY A 578 9.83 17.94 24.55
CA GLY A 578 9.23 17.15 23.48
C GLY A 578 7.85 17.64 23.10
N LYS A 579 7.54 17.55 21.81
CA LYS A 579 6.27 18.01 21.25
C LYS A 579 5.40 16.81 20.90
N ILE A 580 4.13 16.91 21.24
CA ILE A 580 3.14 15.93 20.81
C ILE A 580 2.52 16.47 19.52
N HIS A 581 2.70 15.70 18.45
CA HIS A 581 2.07 15.96 17.17
C HIS A 581 0.85 15.07 17.02
N PHE A 582 -0.25 15.68 16.62
CA PHE A 582 -1.53 15.03 16.39
C PHE A 582 -2.01 15.35 14.99
N GLY A 583 -2.44 14.35 14.25
CA GLY A 583 -2.93 14.55 12.91
C GLY A 583 -3.92 13.47 12.49
N ILE A 584 -4.87 13.88 11.65
CA ILE A 584 -5.77 12.97 10.96
C ILE A 584 -5.29 12.87 9.52
N ILE A 585 -4.97 11.67 9.09
CA ILE A 585 -4.53 11.39 7.73
C ILE A 585 -5.79 11.08 6.92
N ASN A 586 -6.25 12.08 6.17
CA ASN A 586 -7.31 11.94 5.18
C ASN A 586 -6.75 12.42 3.85
N GLU A 587 -6.72 11.57 2.85
CA GLU A 587 -6.46 11.99 1.47
C GLU A 587 -7.80 12.32 0.80
N PHE A 588 -7.83 13.49 0.17
CA PHE A 588 -8.91 13.94 -0.71
C PHE A 588 -8.40 13.99 -2.13
#